data_7d724a7ebab53f241c9e686f4a6eb71e
#
_entry.id   7d724a7ebab53f241c9e686f4a6eb71e
#
_cell.length_a   1.000
_cell.length_b   1.000
_cell.length_c   1.000
_cell.angle_alpha   90.00
_cell.angle_beta   90.00
_cell.angle_gamma   90.00
#
_symmetry.space_group_name_H-M   'P 1'
#
loop_
_entity.id
_entity.type
_entity.pdbx_description
1 polymer ?
#
loop_
_entity_poly.entity_id
_entity_poly.type
_entity_poly.pdbx_seq_one_letter_code
_entity_poly.pdbx_strand_id
1 'polypeptide(L)'
;MRRLALIPAALLASVLAGCGTPSQPLPMAISPAEALQIRGWVPDAFKAQVGVAAVRGGQETGRWWGSKVSALALQQALEESLHAVGMKPLSPEPAPRFELQAELLQLDQPLVPAVGVTVGVAVSYTLVDKASGKVVYQRRIANTDEARFSEAIVSPNERLRIANERALRANIDLLLRDLVTLRP
;
A
#
# COMPACT_ATOMS: atom_id res chain seq x y z
N MET A 1 11.01 -56.21 -2.70
CA MET A 1 11.12 -55.34 -1.55
C MET A 1 11.54 -53.92 -1.97
N ARG A 2 10.63 -53.14 -2.62
CA ARG A 2 11.02 -51.80 -3.17
C ARG A 2 9.86 -50.82 -3.22
N ARG A 3 8.94 -50.84 -2.23
CA ARG A 3 7.72 -49.99 -2.24
C ARG A 3 7.53 -49.14 -0.96
N LEU A 4 8.52 -49.03 -0.08
CA LEU A 4 8.37 -48.30 1.20
C LEU A 4 9.08 -46.92 1.25
N ALA A 5 9.74 -46.48 0.16
CA ALA A 5 10.54 -45.24 0.19
C ALA A 5 9.82 -44.00 -0.40
N LEU A 6 8.57 -44.11 -0.91
CA LEU A 6 7.86 -43.02 -1.58
C LEU A 6 6.91 -42.21 -0.68
N ILE A 7 6.58 -42.72 0.50
CA ILE A 7 5.64 -42.05 1.42
C ILE A 7 6.25 -40.85 2.18
N PRO A 8 7.53 -40.81 2.59
CA PRO A 8 8.06 -39.65 3.30
C PRO A 8 8.31 -38.41 2.42
N ALA A 9 8.50 -38.60 1.10
CA ALA A 9 8.73 -37.48 0.19
C ALA A 9 7.47 -36.64 -0.09
N ALA A 10 6.29 -37.27 -0.10
CA ALA A 10 5.02 -36.59 -0.29
C ALA A 10 4.57 -35.77 0.94
N LEU A 11 4.95 -36.19 2.15
CA LEU A 11 4.66 -35.44 3.39
C LEU A 11 5.53 -34.19 3.52
N LEU A 12 6.75 -34.19 3.00
CA LEU A 12 7.65 -33.02 3.06
C LEU A 12 7.21 -31.89 2.11
N ALA A 13 6.52 -32.22 1.02
CA ALA A 13 6.04 -31.23 0.05
C ALA A 13 4.84 -30.41 0.55
N SER A 14 4.08 -30.92 1.53
CA SER A 14 2.90 -30.24 2.06
C SER A 14 3.21 -29.15 3.11
N VAL A 15 4.44 -29.08 3.60
CA VAL A 15 4.84 -28.09 4.63
C VAL A 15 5.19 -26.71 4.01
N LEU A 16 5.34 -26.61 2.69
CA LEU A 16 5.69 -25.37 1.99
C LEU A 16 4.48 -24.47 1.65
N ALA A 17 3.26 -24.91 1.89
CA ALA A 17 2.03 -24.18 1.52
C ALA A 17 1.55 -23.17 2.59
N GLY A 18 2.29 -22.96 3.67
CA GLY A 18 1.89 -22.13 4.80
C GLY A 18 2.49 -20.73 4.86
N CYS A 19 3.11 -20.23 3.80
CA CYS A 19 3.66 -18.87 3.80
C CYS A 19 2.54 -17.84 3.70
N GLY A 20 2.49 -16.88 4.65
CA GLY A 20 1.65 -15.70 4.53
C GLY A 20 1.94 -14.96 3.22
N THR A 21 0.92 -14.36 2.61
CA THR A 21 1.06 -13.63 1.33
C THR A 21 1.18 -12.14 1.63
N PRO A 22 2.37 -11.51 1.48
CA PRO A 22 2.53 -10.08 1.72
C PRO A 22 1.74 -9.25 0.74
N SER A 23 1.24 -8.09 1.18
CA SER A 23 0.60 -7.12 0.30
C SER A 23 1.63 -6.54 -0.68
N GLN A 24 1.20 -6.37 -1.94
CA GLN A 24 2.06 -5.95 -3.04
C GLN A 24 1.92 -4.44 -3.32
N PRO A 25 3.01 -3.74 -3.72
CA PRO A 25 2.97 -2.30 -3.98
C PRO A 25 1.99 -1.90 -5.09
N LEU A 26 2.03 -2.55 -6.26
CA LEU A 26 1.22 -2.17 -7.42
C LEU A 26 -0.30 -2.25 -7.17
N PRO A 27 -0.85 -3.31 -6.53
CA PRO A 27 -2.26 -3.31 -6.16
C PRO A 27 -2.67 -2.24 -5.15
N MET A 28 -1.73 -1.73 -4.33
CA MET A 28 -1.97 -0.62 -3.40
C MET A 28 -1.86 0.75 -4.07
N ALA A 29 -1.16 0.87 -5.19
CA ALA A 29 -1.08 2.10 -5.97
C ALA A 29 -2.41 2.40 -6.67
N ILE A 30 -2.68 3.67 -6.96
CA ILE A 30 -3.85 4.06 -7.75
C ILE A 30 -3.80 3.44 -9.15
N SER A 31 -4.96 3.10 -9.68
CA SER A 31 -5.07 2.57 -11.04
C SER A 31 -4.81 3.65 -12.09
N PRO A 32 -4.45 3.28 -13.34
CA PRO A 32 -4.31 4.24 -14.42
C PRO A 32 -5.57 5.08 -14.68
N ALA A 33 -6.75 4.51 -14.47
CA ALA A 33 -8.01 5.23 -14.63
C ALA A 33 -8.21 6.31 -13.56
N GLU A 34 -7.90 6.00 -12.30
CA GLU A 34 -7.91 6.96 -11.19
C GLU A 34 -6.86 8.06 -11.40
N ALA A 35 -5.66 7.67 -11.84
CA ALA A 35 -4.58 8.63 -12.15
C ALA A 35 -4.98 9.64 -13.23
N LEU A 36 -5.66 9.21 -14.30
CA LEU A 36 -6.15 10.09 -15.35
C LEU A 36 -7.17 11.11 -14.84
N GLN A 37 -8.01 10.75 -13.89
CA GLN A 37 -8.99 11.66 -13.28
C GLN A 37 -8.32 12.75 -12.42
N ILE A 38 -7.20 12.43 -11.79
CA ILE A 38 -6.48 13.32 -10.86
C ILE A 38 -5.46 14.20 -11.59
N ARG A 39 -4.75 13.63 -12.57
CA ARG A 39 -3.60 14.25 -13.24
C ARG A 39 -3.86 15.65 -13.79
N GLY A 40 -5.06 15.87 -14.31
CA GLY A 40 -5.46 17.18 -14.87
C GLY A 40 -5.60 18.29 -13.82
N TRP A 41 -5.70 17.94 -12.55
CA TRP A 41 -5.90 18.88 -11.45
C TRP A 41 -4.63 19.13 -10.62
N VAL A 42 -3.53 18.48 -10.96
CA VAL A 42 -2.26 18.65 -10.25
C VAL A 42 -1.76 20.09 -10.38
N PRO A 43 -1.58 20.81 -9.26
CA PRO A 43 -1.01 22.16 -9.27
C PRO A 43 0.39 22.17 -9.89
N ASP A 44 0.74 23.23 -10.64
CA ASP A 44 2.05 23.35 -11.29
C ASP A 44 3.21 23.24 -10.30
N ALA A 45 3.03 23.77 -9.09
CA ALA A 45 4.03 23.67 -8.03
C ALA A 45 4.37 22.24 -7.60
N PHE A 46 3.45 21.28 -7.80
CA PHE A 46 3.67 19.87 -7.44
C PHE A 46 4.11 19.00 -8.61
N LYS A 47 4.01 19.48 -9.86
CA LYS A 47 4.40 18.71 -11.04
C LYS A 47 5.89 18.37 -10.99
N ALA A 48 6.22 17.08 -10.93
CA ALA A 48 7.58 16.57 -10.81
C ALA A 48 8.37 17.15 -9.61
N GLN A 49 7.69 17.55 -8.52
CA GLN A 49 8.30 18.22 -7.37
C GLN A 49 8.01 17.54 -6.02
N VAL A 50 7.38 16.35 -6.02
CA VAL A 50 7.05 15.63 -4.78
C VAL A 50 7.85 14.32 -4.73
N GLY A 51 8.74 14.21 -3.74
CA GLY A 51 9.44 12.97 -3.38
C GLY A 51 8.78 12.29 -2.19
N VAL A 52 9.05 11.00 -2.00
CA VAL A 52 8.60 10.23 -0.83
C VAL A 52 9.80 9.99 0.07
N ALA A 53 9.67 10.38 1.34
CA ALA A 53 10.62 9.99 2.39
C ALA A 53 10.41 8.52 2.78
N ALA A 54 11.32 7.99 3.61
CA ALA A 54 11.15 6.66 4.17
C ALA A 54 9.83 6.57 4.96
N VAL A 55 8.98 5.63 4.60
CA VAL A 55 7.70 5.36 5.27
C VAL A 55 7.95 4.67 6.60
N ARG A 56 7.19 5.05 7.62
CA ARG A 56 7.23 4.46 8.96
C ARG A 56 6.01 3.57 9.21
N GLY A 57 6.11 2.75 10.26
CA GLY A 57 5.06 1.79 10.60
C GLY A 57 5.02 0.63 9.63
N GLY A 58 3.90 -0.10 9.66
CA GLY A 58 3.78 -1.33 8.90
C GLY A 58 4.42 -2.53 9.61
N GLN A 59 4.18 -3.70 9.07
CA GLN A 59 4.68 -4.97 9.59
C GLN A 59 5.00 -5.91 8.44
N GLU A 60 6.11 -6.64 8.58
CA GLU A 60 6.41 -7.73 7.66
C GLU A 60 5.45 -8.91 7.85
N THR A 61 5.06 -9.53 6.75
CA THR A 61 4.22 -10.72 6.78
C THR A 61 4.99 -11.89 7.37
N GLY A 62 4.49 -12.43 8.49
CA GLY A 62 5.09 -13.57 9.16
C GLY A 62 4.96 -14.86 8.35
N ARG A 63 5.77 -15.87 8.73
CA ARG A 63 5.84 -17.17 8.03
C ARG A 63 4.55 -17.97 8.04
N TRP A 64 3.74 -17.81 9.07
CA TRP A 64 2.71 -18.80 9.38
C TRP A 64 1.29 -18.35 9.07
N TRP A 65 0.96 -17.05 9.17
CA TRP A 65 -0.43 -16.61 9.06
C TRP A 65 -0.54 -15.15 8.61
N GLY A 66 -1.56 -14.89 7.79
CA GLY A 66 -2.04 -13.55 7.49
C GLY A 66 -1.36 -12.92 6.29
N SER A 67 -1.74 -11.69 6.05
CA SER A 67 -1.13 -10.76 5.12
C SER A 67 -0.89 -9.45 5.87
N LYS A 68 0.29 -8.90 5.76
CA LYS A 68 0.66 -7.61 6.36
C LYS A 68 1.14 -6.66 5.28
N VAL A 69 1.28 -5.41 5.64
CA VAL A 69 1.79 -4.35 4.78
C VAL A 69 3.11 -3.86 5.35
N SER A 70 4.19 -4.06 4.61
CA SER A 70 5.49 -3.53 5.00
C SER A 70 5.60 -2.03 4.68
N ALA A 71 6.45 -1.32 5.44
CA ALA A 71 6.74 0.08 5.18
C ALA A 71 7.28 0.30 3.76
N LEU A 72 8.15 -0.60 3.28
CA LEU A 72 8.71 -0.54 1.93
C LEU A 72 7.63 -0.71 0.85
N ALA A 73 6.69 -1.66 1.03
CA ALA A 73 5.61 -1.86 0.06
C ALA A 73 4.69 -0.63 -0.03
N LEU A 74 4.37 0.00 1.11
CA LEU A 74 3.59 1.23 1.13
C LEU A 74 4.36 2.41 0.50
N GLN A 75 5.67 2.51 0.76
CA GLN A 75 6.52 3.53 0.12
C GLN A 75 6.49 3.40 -1.40
N GLN A 76 6.70 2.20 -1.93
CA GLN A 76 6.66 1.93 -3.36
C GLN A 76 5.28 2.24 -3.97
N ALA A 77 4.19 1.91 -3.27
CA ALA A 77 2.84 2.24 -3.72
C ALA A 77 2.60 3.76 -3.79
N LEU A 78 3.09 4.53 -2.82
CA LEU A 78 3.04 5.99 -2.83
C LEU A 78 3.87 6.57 -3.98
N GLU A 79 5.09 6.08 -4.17
CA GLU A 79 5.96 6.50 -5.25
C GLU A 79 5.35 6.26 -6.63
N GLU A 80 4.77 5.06 -6.84
CA GLU A 80 4.07 4.71 -8.09
C GLU A 80 2.84 5.59 -8.32
N SER A 81 2.06 5.85 -7.27
CA SER A 81 0.87 6.68 -7.34
C SER A 81 1.21 8.15 -7.68
N LEU A 82 2.23 8.72 -7.03
CA LEU A 82 2.70 10.08 -7.34
C LEU A 82 3.28 10.18 -8.76
N HIS A 83 3.98 9.13 -9.22
CA HIS A 83 4.48 9.03 -10.58
C HIS A 83 3.32 9.00 -11.59
N ALA A 84 2.29 8.19 -11.36
CA ALA A 84 1.13 8.05 -12.24
C ALA A 84 0.38 9.37 -12.44
N VAL A 85 0.29 10.21 -11.39
CA VAL A 85 -0.34 11.55 -11.50
C VAL A 85 0.62 12.65 -11.97
N GLY A 86 1.91 12.35 -12.14
CA GLY A 86 2.92 13.32 -12.60
C GLY A 86 3.45 14.26 -11.52
N MET A 87 3.29 13.91 -10.24
CA MET A 87 3.86 14.66 -9.12
C MET A 87 5.31 14.25 -8.80
N LYS A 88 5.67 12.96 -8.98
CA LYS A 88 7.03 12.47 -8.76
C LYS A 88 7.92 12.79 -9.96
N PRO A 89 9.16 13.30 -9.75
CA PRO A 89 10.11 13.49 -10.82
C PRO A 89 10.57 12.16 -11.43
N LEU A 90 10.89 12.17 -12.73
CA LEU A 90 11.44 11.01 -13.45
C LEU A 90 12.91 10.76 -13.12
N SER A 91 13.63 11.83 -12.75
CA SER A 91 15.04 11.77 -12.34
C SER A 91 15.19 12.21 -10.89
N PRO A 92 16.12 11.64 -10.11
CA PRO A 92 16.40 12.10 -8.75
C PRO A 92 17.01 13.51 -8.70
N GLU A 93 17.56 14.00 -9.81
CA GLU A 93 18.14 15.33 -9.92
C GLU A 93 17.42 16.15 -11.00
N PRO A 94 17.05 17.43 -10.70
CA PRO A 94 17.19 18.08 -9.39
C PRO A 94 16.30 17.45 -8.33
N ALA A 95 16.75 17.49 -7.06
CA ALA A 95 15.99 16.95 -5.94
C ALA A 95 14.60 17.62 -5.83
N PRO A 96 13.53 16.89 -5.57
CA PRO A 96 12.19 17.45 -5.48
C PRO A 96 12.08 18.45 -4.32
N ARG A 97 11.31 19.51 -4.53
CA ARG A 97 11.09 20.57 -3.55
C ARG A 97 10.30 20.09 -2.35
N PHE A 98 9.27 19.28 -2.58
CA PHE A 98 8.39 18.78 -1.53
C PHE A 98 8.74 17.34 -1.14
N GLU A 99 8.64 17.02 0.13
CA GLU A 99 8.86 15.70 0.67
C GLU A 99 7.62 15.20 1.40
N LEU A 100 7.05 14.11 0.89
CA LEU A 100 5.93 13.42 1.51
C LEU A 100 6.45 12.39 2.51
N GLN A 101 6.09 12.57 3.77
CA GLN A 101 6.29 11.61 4.84
C GLN A 101 5.00 10.87 5.10
N ALA A 102 5.07 9.56 5.33
CA ALA A 102 3.92 8.73 5.63
C ALA A 102 4.22 7.79 6.81
N GLU A 103 3.22 7.58 7.64
CA GLU A 103 3.28 6.63 8.75
C GLU A 103 1.99 5.80 8.81
N LEU A 104 2.12 4.47 8.63
CA LEU A 104 1.02 3.54 8.82
C LEU A 104 0.77 3.37 10.32
N LEU A 105 -0.25 4.07 10.83
CA LEU A 105 -0.60 4.09 12.25
C LEU A 105 -1.39 2.86 12.67
N GLN A 106 -2.25 2.35 11.77
CA GLN A 106 -3.22 1.31 12.10
C GLN A 106 -3.51 0.44 10.88
N LEU A 107 -3.53 -0.87 11.12
CA LEU A 107 -3.95 -1.89 10.17
C LEU A 107 -4.82 -2.89 10.94
N ASP A 108 -6.13 -2.61 10.98
CA ASP A 108 -7.11 -3.45 11.67
C ASP A 108 -7.54 -4.59 10.78
N GLN A 109 -7.26 -5.79 11.23
CA GLN A 109 -7.54 -7.01 10.51
C GLN A 109 -8.30 -7.98 11.41
N PRO A 110 -9.27 -8.75 10.87
CA PRO A 110 -9.92 -9.79 11.65
C PRO A 110 -8.91 -10.87 12.06
N LEU A 111 -9.03 -11.38 13.29
CA LEU A 111 -8.20 -12.47 13.80
C LEU A 111 -8.37 -13.75 12.97
N VAL A 112 -9.59 -13.99 12.50
CA VAL A 112 -9.93 -15.13 11.64
C VAL A 112 -10.59 -14.59 10.38
N PRO A 113 -9.93 -14.68 9.20
CA PRO A 113 -10.52 -14.28 7.93
C PRO A 113 -11.66 -15.24 7.56
N ALA A 114 -12.89 -14.84 7.83
CA ALA A 114 -14.11 -15.63 7.58
C ALA A 114 -14.62 -15.45 6.12
N VAL A 115 -15.93 -15.46 5.93
CA VAL A 115 -16.61 -15.37 4.63
C VAL A 115 -16.36 -14.03 3.93
N GLY A 116 -16.34 -12.90 4.68
CA GLY A 116 -15.91 -11.58 4.24
C GLY A 116 -14.77 -11.09 5.11
N VAL A 117 -13.86 -10.30 4.56
CA VAL A 117 -12.71 -9.75 5.27
C VAL A 117 -12.75 -8.22 5.15
N THR A 118 -13.10 -7.55 6.25
CA THR A 118 -13.02 -6.08 6.35
C THR A 118 -11.70 -5.69 6.98
N VAL A 119 -10.99 -4.76 6.35
CA VAL A 119 -9.74 -4.19 6.85
C VAL A 119 -9.89 -2.69 7.04
N GLY A 120 -9.52 -2.20 8.23
CA GLY A 120 -9.39 -0.78 8.53
C GLY A 120 -7.93 -0.32 8.44
N VAL A 121 -7.69 0.81 7.81
CA VAL A 121 -6.37 1.43 7.76
C VAL A 121 -6.42 2.87 8.23
N ALA A 122 -5.33 3.32 8.89
CA ALA A 122 -5.12 4.73 9.17
C ALA A 122 -3.65 5.08 8.88
N VAL A 123 -3.46 6.08 8.01
CA VAL A 123 -2.13 6.58 7.65
C VAL A 123 -2.06 8.07 7.96
N SER A 124 -0.97 8.50 8.60
CA SER A 124 -0.64 9.90 8.80
C SER A 124 0.27 10.36 7.65
N TYR A 125 -0.12 11.44 7.00
CA TYR A 125 0.65 12.05 5.92
C TYR A 125 1.09 13.45 6.31
N THR A 126 2.34 13.80 5.98
CA THR A 126 2.89 15.15 6.16
C THR A 126 3.67 15.51 4.90
N LEU A 127 3.32 16.64 4.27
CA LEU A 127 4.05 17.19 3.12
C LEU A 127 4.84 18.42 3.58
N VAL A 128 6.15 18.37 3.40
CA VAL A 128 7.07 19.44 3.82
C VAL A 128 7.66 20.11 2.58
N ASP A 129 7.63 21.43 2.53
CA ASP A 129 8.43 22.21 1.58
C ASP A 129 9.87 22.27 2.11
N LYS A 130 10.80 21.58 1.46
CA LYS A 130 12.21 21.51 1.88
C LYS A 130 12.94 22.85 1.77
N ALA A 131 12.49 23.73 0.90
CA ALA A 131 13.11 25.05 0.74
C ALA A 131 12.83 25.97 1.92
N SER A 132 11.63 25.90 2.49
CA SER A 132 11.20 26.73 3.61
C SER A 132 11.16 26.01 4.95
N GLY A 133 11.22 24.67 4.95
CA GLY A 133 11.02 23.82 6.14
C GLY A 133 9.56 23.80 6.63
N LYS A 134 8.62 24.40 5.89
CA LYS A 134 7.21 24.49 6.32
C LYS A 134 6.44 23.22 6.00
N VAL A 135 5.57 22.81 6.90
CA VAL A 135 4.54 21.80 6.65
C VAL A 135 3.43 22.46 5.83
N VAL A 136 3.24 22.00 4.59
CA VAL A 136 2.21 22.53 3.68
C VAL A 136 0.94 21.67 3.68
N TYR A 137 1.02 20.44 4.19
CA TYR A 137 -0.11 19.56 4.39
C TYR A 137 0.18 18.59 5.53
N GLN A 138 -0.83 18.33 6.36
CA GLN A 138 -0.77 17.30 7.39
C GLN A 138 -2.17 16.77 7.65
N ARG A 139 -2.35 15.46 7.49
CA ARG A 139 -3.64 14.80 7.75
C ARG A 139 -3.46 13.33 8.11
N ARG A 140 -4.29 12.86 9.05
CA ARG A 140 -4.55 11.44 9.25
C ARG A 140 -5.75 11.04 8.39
N ILE A 141 -5.56 10.10 7.48
CA ILE A 141 -6.62 9.53 6.65
C ILE A 141 -6.91 8.13 7.16
N ALA A 142 -8.19 7.86 7.46
CA ALA A 142 -8.65 6.55 7.90
C ALA A 142 -9.82 6.10 7.04
N ASN A 143 -9.81 4.85 6.60
CA ASN A 143 -10.85 4.22 5.80
C ASN A 143 -10.88 2.71 6.02
N THR A 144 -11.94 2.08 5.54
CA THR A 144 -12.11 0.63 5.55
C THR A 144 -12.40 0.11 4.14
N ASP A 145 -12.01 -1.14 3.86
CA ASP A 145 -12.40 -1.84 2.65
C ASP A 145 -12.68 -3.32 2.97
N GLU A 146 -13.45 -3.97 2.10
CA GLU A 146 -13.87 -5.36 2.28
C GLU A 146 -13.52 -6.20 1.05
N ALA A 147 -12.91 -7.36 1.27
CA ALA A 147 -12.80 -8.40 0.27
C ALA A 147 -13.89 -9.47 0.48
N ARG A 148 -14.65 -9.75 -0.58
CA ARG A 148 -15.73 -10.73 -0.56
C ARG A 148 -15.18 -12.14 -0.69
N PHE A 149 -15.95 -13.12 -0.20
CA PHE A 149 -15.60 -14.54 -0.32
C PHE A 149 -15.31 -14.98 -1.77
N SER A 150 -16.09 -14.48 -2.73
CA SER A 150 -15.97 -14.81 -4.16
C SER A 150 -14.63 -14.38 -4.79
N GLU A 151 -13.88 -13.48 -4.16
CA GLU A 151 -12.63 -12.94 -4.71
C GLU A 151 -11.42 -13.82 -4.42
N ALA A 152 -11.50 -14.67 -3.38
CA ALA A 152 -10.52 -15.71 -3.13
C ALA A 152 -11.16 -16.85 -2.31
N ILE A 153 -11.87 -17.76 -3.01
CA ILE A 153 -12.69 -18.80 -2.38
C ILE A 153 -11.84 -19.75 -1.50
N VAL A 154 -10.66 -20.11 -1.95
CA VAL A 154 -9.82 -21.15 -1.32
C VAL A 154 -8.84 -20.59 -0.29
N SER A 155 -8.45 -19.31 -0.38
CA SER A 155 -7.40 -18.74 0.45
C SER A 155 -7.87 -17.56 1.29
N PRO A 156 -8.10 -17.73 2.60
CA PRO A 156 -8.39 -16.64 3.51
C PRO A 156 -7.29 -15.58 3.56
N ASN A 157 -6.02 -15.98 3.46
CA ASN A 157 -4.88 -15.05 3.44
C ASN A 157 -4.88 -14.18 2.19
N GLU A 158 -5.31 -14.73 1.06
CA GLU A 158 -5.44 -13.99 -0.20
C GLU A 158 -6.57 -12.93 -0.10
N ARG A 159 -7.71 -13.27 0.53
CA ARG A 159 -8.76 -12.27 0.79
C ARG A 159 -8.25 -11.14 1.68
N LEU A 160 -7.48 -11.48 2.71
CA LEU A 160 -6.89 -10.49 3.60
C LEU A 160 -5.92 -9.58 2.85
N ARG A 161 -5.10 -10.13 1.96
CA ARG A 161 -4.20 -9.38 1.09
C ARG A 161 -4.98 -8.41 0.20
N ILE A 162 -6.02 -8.88 -0.48
CA ILE A 162 -6.87 -8.06 -1.35
C ILE A 162 -7.50 -6.90 -0.58
N ALA A 163 -8.04 -7.16 0.63
CA ALA A 163 -8.64 -6.14 1.46
C ALA A 163 -7.61 -5.08 1.92
N ASN A 164 -6.41 -5.50 2.34
CA ASN A 164 -5.32 -4.58 2.68
C ASN A 164 -4.97 -3.65 1.51
N GLU A 165 -4.76 -4.24 0.34
CA GLU A 165 -4.34 -3.52 -0.86
C GLU A 165 -5.38 -2.51 -1.32
N ARG A 166 -6.66 -2.88 -1.29
CA ARG A 166 -7.75 -1.95 -1.62
C ARG A 166 -7.89 -0.84 -0.59
N ALA A 167 -7.86 -1.17 0.70
CA ALA A 167 -7.95 -0.16 1.75
C ALA A 167 -6.84 0.89 1.60
N LEU A 168 -5.62 0.46 1.31
CA LEU A 168 -4.49 1.38 1.09
C LEU A 168 -4.60 2.13 -0.23
N ARG A 169 -5.06 1.51 -1.32
CA ARG A 169 -5.32 2.23 -2.57
C ARG A 169 -6.33 3.36 -2.36
N ALA A 170 -7.44 3.07 -1.70
CA ALA A 170 -8.46 4.08 -1.38
C ALA A 170 -7.89 5.19 -0.48
N ASN A 171 -7.01 4.84 0.48
CA ASN A 171 -6.33 5.80 1.34
C ASN A 171 -5.41 6.74 0.56
N ILE A 172 -4.63 6.18 -0.38
CA ILE A 172 -3.74 6.94 -1.28
C ILE A 172 -4.54 7.83 -2.25
N ASP A 173 -5.66 7.34 -2.80
CA ASP A 173 -6.55 8.15 -3.64
C ASP A 173 -7.07 9.39 -2.89
N LEU A 174 -7.50 9.21 -1.63
CA LEU A 174 -7.92 10.31 -0.77
C LEU A 174 -6.79 11.33 -0.53
N LEU A 175 -5.57 10.86 -0.27
CA LEU A 175 -4.40 11.73 -0.16
C LEU A 175 -4.20 12.57 -1.44
N LEU A 176 -4.18 11.92 -2.61
CA LEU A 176 -3.94 12.61 -3.87
C LEU A 176 -5.04 13.64 -4.19
N ARG A 177 -6.29 13.34 -3.87
CA ARG A 177 -7.41 14.30 -4.00
C ARG A 177 -7.24 15.50 -3.07
N ASP A 178 -6.73 15.29 -1.87
CA ASP A 178 -6.40 16.41 -0.99
C ASP A 178 -5.27 17.27 -1.59
N LEU A 179 -4.18 16.64 -2.04
CA LEU A 179 -3.01 17.36 -2.56
C LEU A 179 -3.36 18.25 -3.77
N VAL A 180 -4.25 17.81 -4.65
CA VAL A 180 -4.63 18.63 -5.81
C VAL A 180 -5.48 19.86 -5.46
N THR A 181 -6.02 19.94 -4.25
CA THR A 181 -6.75 21.11 -3.76
C THR A 181 -5.85 22.18 -3.14
N LEU A 182 -4.61 21.82 -2.82
CA LEU A 182 -3.68 22.73 -2.17
C LEU A 182 -3.22 23.87 -3.09
N ARG A 183 -2.87 25.00 -2.49
CA ARG A 183 -2.27 26.17 -3.14
C ARG A 183 -1.00 26.54 -2.38
N PRO A 184 0.11 25.79 -2.60
CA PRO A 184 1.38 26.00 -1.88
C PRO A 184 2.13 27.26 -2.34
#